data_0393f91911502bee2c1c2daf07d659d6
#
_entry.id   0393f91911502bee2c1c2daf07d659d6
#
_cell.length_a   1.000
_cell.length_b   1.000
_cell.length_c   1.000
_cell.angle_alpha   90.00
_cell.angle_beta   90.00
_cell.angle_gamma   90.00
#
_symmetry.space_group_name_H-M   'P 1'
#
loop_
_entity.id
_entity.type
_entity.pdbx_description
1 polymer ?
#
loop_
_entity_poly.entity_id
_entity_poly.type
_entity_poly.pdbx_seq_one_letter_code
_entity_poly.pdbx_strand_id
1 'polypeptide(L)'
;MPTTEAPTYTVVSSHYGDLFWIRHMLTQVQALSGGAVTGAVIVDQSRESEAALRALPLVTEVLTFEPDAAQIAVEGHDHPSALDRALQQGTFTTSHIIVMDSDAFPVSSEWISHLDDISLALVPGSTSQTHPCLMAFPAELRAVVNFSEDYLERAQRKGAPDTGRRVGKQLQQTGRPVTLLEHTPAFNGYRGSFYLGGTFYHHGHGSFMAGGHDQYKGFVSQASEKLYRKRVLQHRFSLTPLDFTGLFIRYVRRRVFNRIRLALRGPSAKPQ
;
A
#
# COMPACT_ATOMS: atom_id res chain seq x y z
N MET A 1 37.39 9.24 13.41
CA MET A 1 36.44 8.62 12.50
C MET A 1 35.22 9.52 12.48
N PRO A 2 34.69 9.94 11.33
CA PRO A 2 33.45 10.70 11.33
C PRO A 2 32.36 9.81 11.92
N THR A 3 31.67 10.30 12.93
CA THR A 3 30.44 9.68 13.44
C THR A 3 29.42 9.83 12.32
N THR A 4 29.12 8.74 11.60
CA THR A 4 27.98 8.73 10.69
C THR A 4 26.73 8.93 11.55
N GLU A 5 26.10 10.08 11.41
CA GLU A 5 24.80 10.32 12.02
C GLU A 5 23.83 9.19 11.62
N ALA A 6 23.00 8.78 12.55
CA ALA A 6 21.98 7.76 12.25
C ALA A 6 21.06 8.27 11.13
N PRO A 7 20.64 7.40 10.21
CA PRO A 7 19.77 7.80 9.10
C PRO A 7 18.44 8.36 9.60
N THR A 8 17.98 9.43 8.95
CA THR A 8 16.64 9.99 9.16
C THR A 8 15.80 9.77 7.92
N TYR A 9 14.50 9.64 8.09
CA TYR A 9 13.60 9.20 7.02
C TYR A 9 12.40 10.14 6.86
N THR A 10 12.01 10.34 5.59
CA THR A 10 10.70 10.89 5.22
C THR A 10 9.89 9.78 4.54
N VAL A 11 8.66 9.56 5.02
CA VAL A 11 7.73 8.62 4.36
C VAL A 11 7.10 9.30 3.14
N VAL A 12 6.98 8.57 2.04
CA VAL A 12 6.20 8.94 0.84
C VAL A 12 5.09 7.93 0.66
N SER A 13 3.84 8.39 0.59
CA SER A 13 2.69 7.52 0.36
C SER A 13 1.66 8.19 -0.53
N SER A 14 0.98 7.37 -1.33
CA SER A 14 -0.18 7.77 -2.11
C SER A 14 -1.45 7.36 -1.37
N HIS A 15 -2.39 8.29 -1.26
CA HIS A 15 -3.67 8.09 -0.60
C HIS A 15 -4.83 8.13 -1.59
N TYR A 16 -5.73 7.16 -1.49
CA TYR A 16 -6.99 7.10 -2.22
C TYR A 16 -8.09 6.52 -1.33
N GLY A 17 -9.25 7.15 -1.30
CA GLY A 17 -10.43 6.67 -0.57
C GLY A 17 -10.47 7.08 0.90
N ASP A 18 -10.81 6.17 1.80
CA ASP A 18 -11.00 6.50 3.22
C ASP A 18 -9.67 6.63 3.99
N LEU A 19 -9.69 7.47 5.02
CA LEU A 19 -8.52 7.80 5.83
C LEU A 19 -8.09 6.69 6.82
N PHE A 20 -8.78 5.56 6.89
CA PHE A 20 -8.52 4.55 7.92
C PHE A 20 -7.07 4.04 7.86
N TRP A 21 -6.66 3.56 6.68
CA TRP A 21 -5.36 2.92 6.52
C TRP A 21 -4.22 3.92 6.63
N ILE A 22 -4.29 5.05 5.92
CA ILE A 22 -3.23 6.06 5.97
C ILE A 22 -3.05 6.62 7.39
N ARG A 23 -4.13 6.84 8.12
CA ARG A 23 -4.09 7.25 9.53
C ARG A 23 -3.43 6.20 10.40
N HIS A 24 -3.82 4.92 10.24
CA HIS A 24 -3.27 3.83 11.01
C HIS A 24 -1.77 3.66 10.71
N MET A 25 -1.37 3.68 9.45
CA MET A 25 0.02 3.61 8.99
C MET A 25 0.86 4.70 9.67
N LEU A 26 0.50 5.97 9.52
CA LEU A 26 1.26 7.09 10.08
C LEU A 26 1.31 7.06 11.61
N THR A 27 0.24 6.62 12.28
CA THR A 27 0.23 6.43 13.73
C THR A 27 1.23 5.36 14.18
N GLN A 28 1.29 4.22 13.48
CA GLN A 28 2.24 3.15 13.79
C GLN A 28 3.68 3.57 13.48
N VAL A 29 3.91 4.25 12.35
CA VAL A 29 5.22 4.80 11.99
C VAL A 29 5.70 5.77 13.06
N GLN A 30 4.87 6.72 13.49
CA GLN A 30 5.23 7.67 14.55
C GLN A 30 5.58 6.96 15.87
N ALA A 31 4.75 6.00 16.27
CA ALA A 31 4.91 5.31 17.54
C ALA A 31 6.14 4.37 17.58
N LEU A 32 6.48 3.74 16.43
CA LEU A 32 7.43 2.63 16.37
C LEU A 32 8.77 2.96 15.69
N SER A 33 8.99 4.22 15.23
CA SER A 33 10.24 4.60 14.57
C SER A 33 11.30 5.18 15.50
N GLY A 34 11.01 5.32 16.80
CA GLY A 34 11.97 5.88 17.74
C GLY A 34 12.48 7.29 17.38
N GLY A 35 11.70 8.07 16.60
CA GLY A 35 12.08 9.39 16.11
C GLY A 35 12.92 9.39 14.82
N ALA A 36 13.27 8.25 14.26
CA ALA A 36 14.03 8.18 13.00
C ALA A 36 13.22 8.68 11.79
N VAL A 37 11.89 8.51 11.80
CA VAL A 37 10.99 9.11 10.80
C VAL A 37 10.54 10.48 11.31
N THR A 38 10.84 11.53 10.56
CA THR A 38 10.61 12.92 10.96
C THR A 38 9.57 13.64 10.12
N GLY A 39 9.11 13.03 9.00
CA GLY A 39 8.12 13.64 8.13
C GLY A 39 7.44 12.64 7.21
N ALA A 40 6.32 13.09 6.62
CA ALA A 40 5.62 12.36 5.59
C ALA A 40 5.11 13.30 4.49
N VAL A 41 5.36 12.93 3.23
CA VAL A 41 4.81 13.54 2.02
C VAL A 41 3.71 12.64 1.51
N ILE A 42 2.48 13.13 1.47
CA ILE A 42 1.31 12.34 1.04
C ILE A 42 0.76 12.91 -0.26
N VAL A 43 0.55 12.04 -1.25
CA VAL A 43 -0.19 12.41 -2.47
C VAL A 43 -1.66 12.09 -2.26
N ASP A 44 -2.52 13.11 -2.29
CA ASP A 44 -3.97 12.94 -2.20
C ASP A 44 -4.56 12.82 -3.61
N GLN A 45 -4.89 11.60 -4.00
CA GLN A 45 -5.55 11.30 -5.28
C GLN A 45 -7.07 11.51 -5.21
N SER A 46 -7.66 11.54 -4.03
CA SER A 46 -9.10 11.76 -3.84
C SER A 46 -9.51 13.22 -3.90
N ARG A 47 -8.57 14.15 -3.65
CA ARG A 47 -8.77 15.62 -3.58
C ARG A 47 -9.80 16.11 -2.56
N GLU A 48 -10.39 15.22 -1.81
CA GLU A 48 -11.44 15.53 -0.84
C GLU A 48 -10.93 15.56 0.61
N SER A 49 -9.73 15.04 0.83
CA SER A 49 -9.21 14.75 2.16
C SER A 49 -8.01 15.59 2.58
N GLU A 50 -7.58 16.59 1.81
CA GLU A 50 -6.34 17.35 2.08
C GLU A 50 -6.25 17.88 3.51
N ALA A 51 -7.26 18.59 3.99
CA ALA A 51 -7.26 19.14 5.35
C ALA A 51 -7.17 18.04 6.42
N ALA A 52 -7.85 16.92 6.19
CA ALA A 52 -7.84 15.78 7.09
C ALA A 52 -6.49 15.04 7.06
N LEU A 53 -5.83 14.96 5.88
CA LEU A 53 -4.49 14.40 5.73
C LEU A 53 -3.45 15.28 6.43
N ARG A 54 -3.52 16.61 6.28
CA ARG A 54 -2.62 17.55 6.96
C ARG A 54 -2.70 17.49 8.49
N ALA A 55 -3.82 17.04 9.03
CA ALA A 55 -4.02 16.85 10.48
C ALA A 55 -3.47 15.51 11.00
N LEU A 56 -2.97 14.63 10.15
CA LEU A 56 -2.40 13.34 10.56
C LEU A 56 -0.96 13.50 11.11
N PRO A 57 -0.53 12.59 11.98
CA PRO A 57 0.83 12.63 12.51
C PRO A 57 1.87 12.54 11.39
N LEU A 58 3.03 13.16 11.59
CA LEU A 58 4.16 13.20 10.68
C LEU A 58 3.92 13.92 9.34
N VAL A 59 2.70 14.23 8.94
CA VAL A 59 2.44 14.86 7.64
C VAL A 59 3.05 16.26 7.60
N THR A 60 4.08 16.43 6.78
CA THR A 60 4.76 17.70 6.51
C THR A 60 4.25 18.34 5.23
N GLU A 61 3.79 17.52 4.28
CA GLU A 61 3.34 17.99 2.98
C GLU A 61 2.22 17.10 2.44
N VAL A 62 1.20 17.73 1.83
CA VAL A 62 0.17 17.06 1.02
C VAL A 62 0.23 17.63 -0.38
N LEU A 63 0.45 16.77 -1.35
CA LEU A 63 0.52 17.09 -2.78
C LEU A 63 -0.75 16.63 -3.48
N THR A 64 -1.24 17.44 -4.40
CA THR A 64 -2.40 17.13 -5.23
C THR A 64 -2.05 17.37 -6.68
N PHE A 65 -2.25 16.37 -7.53
CA PHE A 65 -1.92 16.43 -8.96
C PHE A 65 -3.15 16.11 -9.82
N GLU A 66 -3.13 16.61 -11.06
CA GLU A 66 -4.03 16.07 -12.08
C GLU A 66 -3.61 14.62 -12.37
N PRO A 67 -4.53 13.66 -12.22
CA PRO A 67 -4.21 12.26 -12.43
C PRO A 67 -3.87 11.99 -13.91
N ASP A 68 -3.02 11.01 -14.15
CA ASP A 68 -2.76 10.51 -15.51
C ASP A 68 -3.97 9.72 -16.01
N ALA A 69 -4.66 10.26 -17.01
CA ALA A 69 -5.86 9.66 -17.56
C ALA A 69 -5.62 8.26 -18.16
N ALA A 70 -4.41 7.98 -18.69
CA ALA A 70 -4.09 6.68 -19.24
C ALA A 70 -3.88 5.65 -18.12
N GLN A 71 -3.32 6.03 -17.00
CA GLN A 71 -3.18 5.15 -15.83
C GLN A 71 -4.54 4.88 -15.17
N ILE A 72 -5.39 5.92 -15.03
CA ILE A 72 -6.75 5.74 -14.51
C ILE A 72 -7.56 4.78 -15.38
N ALA A 73 -7.44 4.86 -16.71
CA ALA A 73 -8.16 3.97 -17.62
C ALA A 73 -7.77 2.49 -17.43
N VAL A 74 -6.56 2.22 -16.95
CA VAL A 74 -6.05 0.86 -16.73
C VAL A 74 -6.40 0.32 -15.33
N GLU A 75 -6.26 1.14 -14.28
CA GLU A 75 -6.36 0.69 -12.88
C GLU A 75 -7.45 1.39 -12.08
N GLY A 76 -8.08 2.41 -12.63
CA GLY A 76 -9.05 3.23 -11.88
C GLY A 76 -8.41 4.24 -10.93
N HIS A 77 -7.08 4.30 -10.85
CA HIS A 77 -6.31 5.27 -10.07
C HIS A 77 -4.91 5.44 -10.65
N ASP A 78 -4.25 6.52 -10.28
CA ASP A 78 -2.93 6.90 -10.80
C ASP A 78 -1.85 6.72 -9.72
N HIS A 79 -1.58 5.46 -9.32
CA HIS A 79 -0.62 5.19 -8.24
C HIS A 79 0.85 5.39 -8.67
N PRO A 80 1.30 4.87 -9.83
CA PRO A 80 2.70 5.02 -10.23
C PRO A 80 3.11 6.47 -10.43
N SER A 81 2.38 7.25 -11.23
CA SER A 81 2.77 8.64 -11.50
C SER A 81 2.57 9.54 -10.29
N ALA A 82 1.65 9.22 -9.38
CA ALA A 82 1.53 9.92 -8.10
C ALA A 82 2.80 9.77 -7.26
N LEU A 83 3.37 8.58 -7.16
CA LEU A 83 4.63 8.35 -6.45
C LEU A 83 5.81 9.05 -7.14
N ASP A 84 5.91 8.99 -8.47
CA ASP A 84 6.96 9.69 -9.22
C ASP A 84 6.91 11.21 -8.99
N ARG A 85 5.72 11.80 -9.04
CA ARG A 85 5.53 13.23 -8.78
C ARG A 85 5.87 13.58 -7.34
N ALA A 86 5.52 12.73 -6.37
CA ALA A 86 5.88 12.94 -4.99
C ALA A 86 7.41 12.97 -4.80
N LEU A 87 8.15 12.05 -5.43
CA LEU A 87 9.60 12.03 -5.37
C LEU A 87 10.24 13.25 -6.06
N GLN A 88 9.65 13.75 -7.15
CA GLN A 88 10.15 14.90 -7.89
C GLN A 88 9.87 16.24 -7.20
N GLN A 89 8.67 16.42 -6.63
CA GLN A 89 8.17 17.71 -6.16
C GLN A 89 8.11 17.83 -4.64
N GLY A 90 8.14 16.69 -3.91
CA GLY A 90 8.13 16.70 -2.45
C GLY A 90 9.39 17.29 -1.84
N THR A 91 9.25 17.87 -0.67
CA THR A 91 10.32 18.46 0.11
C THR A 91 10.94 17.41 1.04
N PHE A 92 12.22 17.11 0.83
CA PHE A 92 12.95 16.10 1.62
C PHE A 92 14.15 16.76 2.32
N THR A 93 14.12 16.75 3.65
CA THR A 93 15.24 17.25 4.49
C THR A 93 15.98 16.12 5.20
N THR A 94 15.55 14.88 5.00
CA THR A 94 16.10 13.67 5.60
C THR A 94 17.11 13.01 4.69
N SER A 95 17.97 12.16 5.24
CA SER A 95 18.97 11.42 4.47
C SER A 95 18.35 10.32 3.58
N HIS A 96 17.18 9.79 3.98
CA HIS A 96 16.51 8.68 3.29
C HIS A 96 15.03 8.95 3.07
N ILE A 97 14.46 8.27 2.07
CA ILE A 97 13.05 8.20 1.78
C ILE A 97 12.56 6.76 2.02
N ILE A 98 11.38 6.63 2.61
CA ILE A 98 10.66 5.37 2.67
C ILE A 98 9.36 5.52 1.90
N VAL A 99 9.25 4.85 0.74
CA VAL A 99 7.96 4.72 0.04
C VAL A 99 7.17 3.59 0.70
N MET A 100 5.91 3.86 1.01
CA MET A 100 5.00 2.92 1.65
C MET A 100 3.61 3.00 1.05
N ASP A 101 2.96 1.85 0.84
CA ASP A 101 1.51 1.84 0.59
C ASP A 101 0.76 2.30 1.84
N SER A 102 -0.37 2.95 1.65
CA SER A 102 -1.16 3.49 2.76
C SER A 102 -1.68 2.43 3.74
N ASP A 103 -1.70 1.16 3.35
CA ASP A 103 -2.12 0.01 4.15
C ASP A 103 -0.95 -0.90 4.57
N ALA A 104 0.26 -0.36 4.55
CA ALA A 104 1.49 -1.01 5.01
C ALA A 104 2.07 -0.24 6.21
N PHE A 105 2.48 -0.93 7.27
CA PHE A 105 2.92 -0.27 8.51
C PHE A 105 3.78 -1.18 9.40
N PRO A 106 4.64 -0.60 10.25
CA PRO A 106 5.40 -1.37 11.24
C PRO A 106 4.49 -1.92 12.34
N VAL A 107 4.86 -3.08 12.87
CA VAL A 107 4.20 -3.75 14.01
C VAL A 107 5.13 -3.96 15.20
N SER A 108 6.42 -3.63 15.06
CA SER A 108 7.45 -3.66 16.10
C SER A 108 8.39 -2.47 15.92
N SER A 109 8.97 -1.96 17.01
CA SER A 109 9.97 -0.89 16.97
C SER A 109 11.30 -1.29 16.33
N GLU A 110 11.52 -2.57 16.09
CA GLU A 110 12.75 -3.08 15.48
C GLU A 110 12.80 -2.86 13.95
N TRP A 111 11.68 -2.51 13.32
CA TRP A 111 11.59 -2.44 11.86
C TRP A 111 12.62 -1.52 11.21
N ILE A 112 12.91 -0.35 11.82
CA ILE A 112 13.92 0.59 11.31
C ILE A 112 15.33 0.00 11.34
N SER A 113 15.68 -0.73 12.40
CA SER A 113 17.01 -1.34 12.52
C SER A 113 17.26 -2.49 11.54
N HIS A 114 16.21 -2.98 10.90
CA HIS A 114 16.29 -3.99 9.85
C HIS A 114 16.39 -3.42 8.44
N LEU A 115 16.35 -2.09 8.28
CA LEU A 115 16.55 -1.44 6.98
C LEU A 115 18.04 -1.21 6.74
N ASP A 116 18.53 -1.67 5.59
CA ASP A 116 19.82 -1.30 5.04
C ASP A 116 19.71 0.02 4.25
N ASP A 117 20.85 0.52 3.73
CA ASP A 117 20.91 1.76 2.93
C ASP A 117 19.88 1.75 1.78
N ILE A 118 19.73 0.61 1.08
CA ILE A 118 18.65 0.37 0.12
C ILE A 118 17.96 -0.95 0.46
N SER A 119 16.70 -0.87 0.87
CA SER A 119 15.86 -2.02 1.23
C SER A 119 14.53 -1.97 0.48
N LEU A 120 14.21 -3.03 -0.26
CA LEU A 120 13.04 -3.08 -1.15
C LEU A 120 12.22 -4.34 -0.93
N ALA A 121 10.94 -4.20 -0.61
CA ALA A 121 10.03 -5.33 -0.51
C ALA A 121 9.85 -6.02 -1.87
N LEU A 122 9.80 -7.35 -1.85
CA LEU A 122 9.49 -8.16 -3.01
C LEU A 122 7.98 -8.32 -3.20
N VAL A 123 7.56 -8.37 -4.47
CA VAL A 123 6.22 -8.84 -4.83
C VAL A 123 6.04 -10.28 -4.34
N PRO A 124 4.92 -10.63 -3.70
CA PRO A 124 4.64 -11.99 -3.28
C PRO A 124 4.86 -13.05 -4.39
N GLY A 125 5.72 -14.04 -4.10
CA GLY A 125 6.08 -15.09 -5.04
C GLY A 125 7.14 -14.71 -6.09
N SER A 126 7.70 -13.50 -6.03
CA SER A 126 8.79 -13.05 -6.89
C SER A 126 10.13 -13.07 -6.14
N THR A 127 11.21 -13.33 -6.90
CA THR A 127 12.60 -13.24 -6.41
C THR A 127 13.33 -11.96 -6.88
N SER A 128 12.67 -11.14 -7.70
CA SER A 128 13.33 -9.99 -8.33
C SER A 128 12.43 -8.78 -8.57
N GLN A 129 11.11 -8.94 -8.45
CA GLN A 129 10.17 -7.84 -8.67
C GLN A 129 9.86 -7.17 -7.34
N THR A 130 10.03 -5.86 -7.29
CA THR A 130 9.85 -5.06 -6.08
C THR A 130 8.45 -4.47 -5.98
N HIS A 131 8.01 -4.17 -4.77
CA HIS A 131 6.67 -3.69 -4.42
C HIS A 131 6.74 -2.42 -3.58
N PRO A 132 5.90 -1.39 -3.83
CA PRO A 132 5.97 -0.11 -3.13
C PRO A 132 5.45 -0.15 -1.69
N CYS A 133 5.00 -1.30 -1.21
CA CYS A 133 4.54 -1.39 0.19
C CYS A 133 5.65 -1.07 1.20
N LEU A 134 6.92 -1.28 0.82
CA LEU A 134 8.06 -0.85 1.61
C LEU A 134 9.30 -0.76 0.71
N MET A 135 9.78 0.46 0.47
CA MET A 135 11.02 0.74 -0.24
C MET A 135 11.76 1.86 0.49
N ALA A 136 12.93 1.56 1.04
CA ALA A 136 13.80 2.54 1.68
C ALA A 136 15.05 2.76 0.82
N PHE A 137 15.44 4.01 0.61
CA PHE A 137 16.64 4.38 -0.16
C PHE A 137 17.10 5.81 0.15
N PRO A 138 18.39 6.14 -0.07
CA PRO A 138 18.91 7.49 0.11
C PRO A 138 18.14 8.52 -0.72
N ALA A 139 17.86 9.69 -0.12
CA ALA A 139 17.03 10.73 -0.75
C ALA A 139 17.66 11.28 -2.04
N GLU A 140 18.99 11.24 -2.18
CA GLU A 140 19.67 11.65 -3.41
C GLU A 140 19.37 10.73 -4.60
N LEU A 141 18.95 9.48 -4.35
CA LEU A 141 18.62 8.53 -5.41
C LEU A 141 17.20 8.69 -5.96
N ARG A 142 16.40 9.61 -5.41
CA ARG A 142 15.01 9.81 -5.86
C ARG A 142 14.88 10.12 -7.36
N ALA A 143 15.90 10.75 -7.94
CA ALA A 143 15.88 11.10 -9.36
C ALA A 143 16.05 9.92 -10.31
N VAL A 144 16.58 8.77 -9.83
CA VAL A 144 16.72 7.55 -10.65
C VAL A 144 15.55 6.60 -10.48
N VAL A 145 14.69 6.81 -9.49
CA VAL A 145 13.49 6.00 -9.24
C VAL A 145 12.36 6.49 -10.13
N ASN A 146 11.77 5.57 -10.88
CA ASN A 146 10.62 5.82 -11.76
C ASN A 146 9.63 4.66 -11.68
N PHE A 147 8.52 4.89 -11.00
CA PHE A 147 7.45 3.90 -10.83
C PHE A 147 6.62 3.69 -12.10
N SER A 148 6.54 4.72 -12.96
CA SER A 148 5.78 4.69 -14.21
C SER A 148 6.53 4.05 -15.36
N GLU A 149 7.84 3.74 -15.22
CA GLU A 149 8.65 3.17 -16.30
C GLU A 149 8.04 1.88 -16.84
N ASP A 150 7.72 1.87 -18.14
CA ASP A 150 7.07 0.77 -18.87
C ASP A 150 5.71 0.32 -18.30
N TYR A 151 5.15 1.06 -17.34
CA TYR A 151 3.92 0.65 -16.66
C TYR A 151 2.76 0.48 -17.65
N LEU A 152 2.46 1.49 -18.44
CA LEU A 152 1.35 1.47 -19.42
C LEU A 152 1.57 0.42 -20.51
N GLU A 153 2.79 0.29 -21.04
CA GLU A 153 3.11 -0.70 -22.08
C GLU A 153 2.88 -2.14 -21.57
N ARG A 154 3.27 -2.42 -20.33
CA ARG A 154 3.06 -3.74 -19.73
C ARG A 154 1.60 -4.00 -19.39
N ALA A 155 0.89 -2.99 -18.92
CA ALA A 155 -0.53 -3.08 -18.60
C ALA A 155 -1.36 -3.45 -19.83
N GLN A 156 -1.05 -2.90 -21.00
CA GLN A 156 -1.69 -3.22 -22.26
C GLN A 156 -1.41 -4.66 -22.73
N ARG A 157 -0.21 -5.20 -22.43
CA ARG A 157 0.20 -6.53 -22.91
C ARG A 157 -0.25 -7.69 -22.01
N LYS A 158 -0.28 -7.52 -20.70
CA LYS A 158 -0.40 -8.62 -19.73
C LYS A 158 -1.37 -8.36 -18.57
N GLY A 159 -2.14 -7.27 -18.63
CA GLY A 159 -2.87 -6.76 -17.46
C GLY A 159 -1.96 -5.90 -16.58
N ALA A 160 -2.57 -5.16 -15.65
CA ALA A 160 -1.88 -4.19 -14.83
C ALA A 160 -0.76 -4.86 -13.99
N PRO A 161 0.50 -4.46 -14.17
CA PRO A 161 1.59 -4.92 -13.32
C PRO A 161 1.51 -4.21 -11.97
N ASP A 162 2.05 -4.83 -10.91
CA ASP A 162 2.25 -4.10 -9.66
C ASP A 162 3.17 -2.90 -9.87
N THR A 163 2.83 -1.80 -9.24
CA THR A 163 3.64 -0.58 -9.20
C THR A 163 5.03 -0.89 -8.63
N GLY A 164 6.05 -0.23 -9.14
CA GLY A 164 7.41 -0.32 -8.58
C GLY A 164 8.20 -1.59 -8.90
N ARG A 165 7.72 -2.48 -9.76
CA ARG A 165 8.41 -3.74 -10.13
C ARG A 165 9.84 -3.55 -10.64
N ARG A 166 10.16 -2.40 -11.22
CA ARG A 166 11.47 -2.09 -11.83
C ARG A 166 12.39 -1.25 -10.95
N VAL A 167 11.88 -0.69 -9.88
CA VAL A 167 12.65 0.18 -8.98
C VAL A 167 13.90 -0.54 -8.45
N GLY A 168 13.79 -1.83 -8.10
CA GLY A 168 14.95 -2.61 -7.69
C GLY A 168 16.04 -2.66 -8.75
N LYS A 169 15.69 -2.83 -10.03
CA LYS A 169 16.67 -2.82 -11.13
C LYS A 169 17.27 -1.44 -11.34
N GLN A 170 16.47 -0.38 -11.27
CA GLN A 170 16.95 1.01 -11.40
C GLN A 170 17.98 1.33 -10.31
N LEU A 171 17.69 0.98 -9.05
CA LEU A 171 18.59 1.21 -7.94
C LEU A 171 19.85 0.34 -7.99
N GLN A 172 19.75 -0.92 -8.45
CA GLN A 172 20.94 -1.76 -8.68
C GLN A 172 21.91 -1.17 -9.72
N GLN A 173 21.39 -0.46 -10.73
CA GLN A 173 22.21 0.21 -11.74
C GLN A 173 23.07 1.35 -11.17
N THR A 174 22.79 1.84 -9.97
CA THR A 174 23.64 2.83 -9.28
C THR A 174 24.93 2.24 -8.73
N GLY A 175 25.10 0.93 -8.76
CA GLY A 175 26.24 0.20 -8.20
C GLY A 175 26.22 0.06 -6.67
N ARG A 176 25.19 0.55 -5.99
CA ARG A 176 25.01 0.37 -4.54
C ARG A 176 24.40 -1.00 -4.22
N PRO A 177 24.75 -1.60 -3.07
CA PRO A 177 24.10 -2.81 -2.60
C PRO A 177 22.59 -2.59 -2.39
N VAL A 178 21.76 -3.52 -2.86
CA VAL A 178 20.30 -3.50 -2.68
C VAL A 178 19.89 -4.74 -1.94
N THR A 179 19.23 -4.56 -0.80
CA THR A 179 18.64 -5.65 -0.01
C THR A 179 17.21 -5.87 -0.45
N LEU A 180 16.92 -7.09 -0.90
CA LEU A 180 15.56 -7.51 -1.27
C LEU A 180 14.90 -8.18 -0.07
N LEU A 181 13.78 -7.60 0.38
CA LEU A 181 13.06 -8.03 1.56
C LEU A 181 12.04 -9.12 1.18
N GLU A 182 12.31 -10.32 1.65
CA GLU A 182 11.37 -11.43 1.49
C GLU A 182 10.12 -11.23 2.34
N HIS A 183 9.03 -11.89 1.95
CA HIS A 183 7.77 -11.81 2.65
C HIS A 183 7.33 -13.16 3.22
N THR A 184 6.55 -13.12 4.30
CA THR A 184 5.82 -14.26 4.85
C THR A 184 4.32 -13.98 4.77
N PRO A 185 3.50 -14.88 4.18
CA PRO A 185 2.06 -14.69 4.14
C PRO A 185 1.47 -14.54 5.54
N ALA A 186 0.58 -13.57 5.72
CA ALA A 186 -0.24 -13.42 6.91
C ALA A 186 -1.55 -14.23 6.79
N PHE A 187 -2.65 -13.83 7.00
CA PHE A 187 -4.00 -14.39 6.88
C PHE A 187 -4.14 -15.73 6.13
N ASN A 188 -3.29 -16.73 6.42
CA ASN A 188 -3.33 -18.06 5.79
C ASN A 188 -3.31 -18.02 4.25
N GLY A 189 -2.53 -17.10 3.66
CA GLY A 189 -2.40 -16.93 2.22
C GLY A 189 -3.56 -16.18 1.55
N TYR A 190 -4.53 -15.69 2.32
CA TYR A 190 -5.66 -14.94 1.78
C TYR A 190 -5.33 -13.47 1.55
N ARG A 191 -4.69 -12.85 2.52
CA ARG A 191 -4.43 -11.44 2.56
C ARG A 191 -3.34 -11.10 3.57
N GLY A 192 -2.60 -10.04 3.26
CA GLY A 192 -1.54 -9.56 4.12
C GLY A 192 -0.25 -10.37 4.02
N SER A 193 0.84 -9.66 4.21
CA SER A 193 2.19 -10.19 4.24
C SER A 193 3.00 -9.52 5.31
N PHE A 194 3.97 -10.25 5.87
CA PHE A 194 4.98 -9.70 6.75
C PHE A 194 6.31 -9.58 6.01
N TYR A 195 7.06 -8.54 6.33
CA TYR A 195 8.42 -8.27 5.90
C TYR A 195 9.31 -8.05 7.11
N LEU A 196 10.62 -7.95 6.89
CA LEU A 196 11.61 -7.65 7.94
C LEU A 196 11.49 -8.60 9.16
N GLY A 197 11.44 -9.91 8.90
CA GLY A 197 11.33 -10.89 9.99
C GLY A 197 10.04 -10.82 10.81
N GLY A 198 8.99 -10.20 10.26
CA GLY A 198 7.69 -10.06 10.95
C GLY A 198 7.48 -8.73 11.67
N THR A 199 8.40 -7.77 11.52
CA THR A 199 8.31 -6.46 12.18
C THR A 199 7.54 -5.42 11.37
N PHE A 200 7.23 -5.73 10.11
CA PHE A 200 6.49 -4.87 9.20
C PHE A 200 5.37 -5.65 8.50
N TYR A 201 4.18 -5.06 8.43
CA TYR A 201 2.98 -5.68 7.88
C TYR A 201 2.43 -4.88 6.70
N HIS A 202 2.03 -5.58 5.64
CA HIS A 202 1.31 -5.04 4.51
C HIS A 202 -0.04 -5.75 4.37
N HIS A 203 -1.14 -4.99 4.40
CA HIS A 203 -2.48 -5.54 4.32
C HIS A 203 -2.86 -5.98 2.91
N GLY A 204 -2.49 -5.18 1.93
CA GLY A 204 -2.82 -5.37 0.52
C GLY A 204 -4.28 -5.02 0.19
N HIS A 205 -4.47 -4.24 -0.85
CA HIS A 205 -5.78 -3.82 -1.38
C HIS A 205 -6.69 -3.04 -0.41
N GLY A 206 -6.16 -2.50 0.69
CA GLY A 206 -6.95 -1.75 1.66
C GLY A 206 -7.67 -0.54 1.05
N SER A 207 -7.01 0.19 0.18
CA SER A 207 -7.55 1.37 -0.51
C SER A 207 -8.65 1.02 -1.51
N PHE A 208 -8.51 -0.06 -2.26
CA PHE A 208 -9.52 -0.51 -3.25
C PHE A 208 -10.86 -0.84 -2.63
N MET A 209 -10.85 -1.43 -1.44
CA MET A 209 -12.06 -1.83 -0.74
C MET A 209 -12.85 -0.63 -0.21
N ALA A 210 -12.17 0.50 0.03
CA ALA A 210 -12.80 1.74 0.43
C ALA A 210 -13.52 2.43 -0.72
N GLY A 211 -12.98 2.35 -1.95
CA GLY A 211 -13.54 2.96 -3.15
C GLY A 211 -14.73 2.22 -3.79
N GLY A 212 -15.18 1.11 -3.21
CA GLY A 212 -16.32 0.34 -3.74
C GLY A 212 -16.01 -0.45 -5.02
N HIS A 213 -14.76 -0.52 -5.44
CA HIS A 213 -14.35 -1.32 -6.58
C HIS A 213 -14.40 -2.81 -6.25
N ASP A 214 -15.48 -3.46 -6.68
CA ASP A 214 -15.77 -4.89 -6.50
C ASP A 214 -14.97 -5.74 -7.51
N GLN A 215 -13.68 -5.44 -7.71
CA GLN A 215 -12.83 -6.24 -8.61
C GLN A 215 -12.57 -7.64 -8.07
N TYR A 216 -12.67 -7.83 -6.75
CA TYR A 216 -12.57 -9.14 -6.13
C TYR A 216 -13.95 -9.81 -6.03
N LYS A 217 -14.36 -10.47 -7.09
CA LYS A 217 -15.56 -11.33 -7.14
C LYS A 217 -15.43 -12.59 -6.26
N GLY A 218 -14.66 -12.52 -5.18
CA GLY A 218 -14.41 -13.61 -4.26
C GLY A 218 -14.93 -13.35 -2.86
N PHE A 219 -14.38 -14.06 -1.94
CA PHE A 219 -14.69 -14.12 -0.50
C PHE A 219 -14.54 -12.77 0.24
N VAL A 220 -13.88 -11.78 -0.35
CA VAL A 220 -13.58 -10.49 0.26
C VAL A 220 -14.66 -9.49 -0.08
N SER A 221 -15.69 -9.41 0.77
CA SER A 221 -16.72 -8.37 0.74
C SER A 221 -16.35 -7.23 1.70
N GLN A 222 -17.06 -6.08 1.62
CA GLN A 222 -16.93 -4.99 2.60
C GLN A 222 -17.04 -5.48 4.06
N ALA A 223 -17.85 -6.54 4.30
CA ALA A 223 -17.99 -7.14 5.63
C ALA A 223 -16.69 -7.84 6.09
N SER A 224 -15.95 -8.44 5.15
CA SER A 224 -14.65 -9.04 5.43
C SER A 224 -13.62 -7.96 5.73
N GLU A 225 -13.62 -6.85 4.97
CA GLU A 225 -12.73 -5.73 5.22
C GLU A 225 -12.94 -5.12 6.62
N LYS A 226 -14.18 -4.94 7.06
CA LYS A 226 -14.47 -4.49 8.43
C LYS A 226 -13.91 -5.45 9.50
N LEU A 227 -13.98 -6.76 9.24
CA LEU A 227 -13.39 -7.75 10.15
C LEU A 227 -11.87 -7.66 10.16
N TYR A 228 -11.21 -7.54 9.00
CA TYR A 228 -9.77 -7.39 8.91
C TYR A 228 -9.30 -6.13 9.64
N ARG A 229 -9.91 -4.97 9.41
CA ARG A 229 -9.60 -3.72 10.12
C ARG A 229 -9.71 -3.89 11.63
N LYS A 230 -10.78 -4.53 12.11
CA LYS A 230 -10.94 -4.82 13.54
C LYS A 230 -9.82 -5.73 14.07
N ARG A 231 -9.41 -6.76 13.32
CA ARG A 231 -8.35 -7.68 13.74
C ARG A 231 -6.99 -7.01 13.75
N VAL A 232 -6.67 -6.23 12.73
CA VAL A 232 -5.43 -5.43 12.64
C VAL A 232 -5.31 -4.49 13.84
N LEU A 233 -6.36 -3.75 14.19
CA LEU A 233 -6.39 -2.89 15.37
C LEU A 233 -6.19 -3.66 16.69
N GLN A 234 -6.44 -4.97 16.71
CA GLN A 234 -6.19 -5.86 17.85
C GLN A 234 -4.83 -6.57 17.75
N HIS A 235 -3.94 -6.14 16.85
CA HIS A 235 -2.67 -6.81 16.54
C HIS A 235 -2.85 -8.31 16.20
N ARG A 236 -3.95 -8.65 15.54
CA ARG A 236 -4.26 -10.01 15.08
C ARG A 236 -4.20 -10.06 13.57
N PHE A 237 -3.09 -10.57 13.04
CA PHE A 237 -2.81 -10.57 11.60
C PHE A 237 -3.13 -11.90 10.91
N SER A 238 -3.68 -12.88 11.63
CA SER A 238 -4.17 -14.13 11.05
C SER A 238 -5.63 -14.36 11.43
N LEU A 239 -6.40 -14.94 10.51
CA LEU A 239 -7.77 -15.35 10.75
C LEU A 239 -7.79 -16.73 11.41
N THR A 240 -8.64 -16.88 12.41
CA THR A 240 -8.91 -18.19 13.02
C THR A 240 -9.89 -19.00 12.16
N PRO A 241 -9.95 -20.34 12.29
CA PRO A 241 -10.98 -21.15 11.63
C PRO A 241 -12.41 -20.65 11.89
N LEU A 242 -12.70 -20.11 13.09
CA LEU A 242 -13.98 -19.50 13.42
C LEU A 242 -14.27 -18.23 12.63
N ASP A 243 -13.23 -17.40 12.39
CA ASP A 243 -13.35 -16.22 11.53
C ASP A 243 -13.72 -16.63 10.10
N PHE A 244 -13.07 -17.66 9.55
CA PHE A 244 -13.39 -18.22 8.23
C PHE A 244 -14.81 -18.76 8.17
N THR A 245 -15.22 -19.54 9.16
CA THR A 245 -16.59 -20.08 9.24
C THR A 245 -17.61 -18.94 9.28
N GLY A 246 -17.38 -17.91 10.09
CA GLY A 246 -18.24 -16.74 10.17
C GLY A 246 -18.34 -15.97 8.85
N LEU A 247 -17.22 -15.80 8.15
CA LEU A 247 -17.17 -15.18 6.81
C LEU A 247 -17.93 -16.02 5.77
N PHE A 248 -17.74 -17.35 5.78
CA PHE A 248 -18.40 -18.28 4.88
C PHE A 248 -19.92 -18.26 5.07
N ILE A 249 -20.40 -18.32 6.32
CA ILE A 249 -21.84 -18.25 6.64
C ILE A 249 -22.43 -16.93 6.12
N ARG A 250 -21.76 -15.79 6.33
CA ARG A 250 -22.22 -14.49 5.82
C ARG A 250 -22.27 -14.45 4.29
N TYR A 251 -21.28 -15.03 3.62
CA TYR A 251 -21.24 -15.14 2.18
C TYR A 251 -22.42 -15.97 1.64
N VAL A 252 -22.65 -17.15 2.21
CA VAL A 252 -23.76 -18.04 1.81
C VAL A 252 -25.11 -17.35 2.03
N ARG A 253 -25.33 -16.75 3.23
CA ARG A 253 -26.57 -15.99 3.52
C ARG A 253 -26.78 -14.87 2.49
N ARG A 254 -25.76 -14.06 2.17
CA ARG A 254 -25.89 -12.98 1.18
C ARG A 254 -26.22 -13.53 -0.20
N ARG A 255 -25.61 -14.63 -0.62
CA ARG A 255 -25.86 -15.26 -1.93
C ARG A 255 -27.26 -15.83 -2.04
N VAL A 256 -27.74 -16.49 -0.99
CA VAL A 256 -29.11 -17.02 -0.91
C VAL A 256 -30.13 -15.87 -0.91
N PHE A 257 -29.92 -14.84 -0.08
CA PHE A 257 -30.80 -13.66 -0.02
C PHE A 257 -30.87 -12.93 -1.37
N ASN A 258 -29.75 -12.75 -2.05
CA ASN A 258 -29.72 -12.12 -3.36
C ASN A 258 -30.46 -12.96 -4.42
N ARG A 259 -30.36 -14.29 -4.37
CA ARG A 259 -31.11 -15.17 -5.28
C ARG A 259 -32.62 -15.10 -5.02
N ILE A 260 -33.02 -15.12 -3.77
CA ILE A 260 -34.44 -14.98 -3.37
C ILE A 260 -34.96 -13.62 -3.82
N ARG A 261 -34.20 -12.53 -3.58
CA ARG A 261 -34.60 -11.18 -3.98
C ARG A 261 -34.74 -11.03 -5.50
N LEU A 262 -33.84 -11.66 -6.27
CA LEU A 262 -33.93 -11.68 -7.73
C LEU A 262 -35.14 -12.51 -8.19
N ALA A 263 -35.42 -13.64 -7.60
CA ALA A 263 -36.59 -14.47 -7.90
C ALA A 263 -37.92 -13.76 -7.60
N LEU A 264 -37.96 -12.98 -6.50
CA LEU A 264 -39.17 -12.23 -6.10
C LEU A 264 -39.37 -10.95 -6.95
N ARG A 265 -38.36 -10.43 -7.63
CA ARG A 265 -38.50 -9.24 -8.48
C ARG A 265 -39.11 -9.52 -9.86
N GLY A 266 -39.27 -10.78 -10.24
CA GLY A 266 -39.75 -11.16 -11.57
C GLY A 266 -38.81 -10.76 -12.69
N PRO A 267 -38.99 -11.26 -13.91
CA PRO A 267 -38.24 -10.78 -15.06
C PRO A 267 -38.63 -9.32 -15.30
N SER A 268 -37.69 -8.37 -15.07
CA SER A 268 -37.89 -6.99 -15.44
C SER A 268 -38.15 -6.94 -16.94
N ALA A 269 -39.31 -6.37 -17.35
CA ALA A 269 -39.61 -6.13 -18.75
C ALA A 269 -38.40 -5.41 -19.39
N LYS A 270 -37.88 -5.97 -20.49
CA LYS A 270 -36.84 -5.33 -21.28
C LYS A 270 -37.37 -3.95 -21.71
N PRO A 271 -36.60 -2.88 -21.56
CA PRO A 271 -36.97 -1.64 -22.20
C PRO A 271 -37.01 -1.86 -23.73
N GLN A 272 -38.11 -1.46 -24.31
CA GLN A 272 -38.29 -1.40 -25.78
C GLN A 272 -37.35 -0.37 -26.38
#